data_27be1756960de8e37483adef5027b9b1
#
_entry.id   27be1756960de8e37483adef5027b9b1
#
_cell.length_a   1.000
_cell.length_b   1.000
_cell.length_c   1.000
_cell.angle_alpha   90.00
_cell.angle_beta   90.00
_cell.angle_gamma   90.00
#
_symmetry.space_group_name_H-M   'P 1'
#
loop_
_entity.id
_entity.type
_entity.pdbx_description
1 polymer ?
#
loop_
_entity_poly.entity_id
_entity_poly.type
_entity_poly.pdbx_seq_one_letter_code
_entity_poly.pdbx_strand_id
1 'polypeptide(L)'
;MNTFLDALRSLRRSLRRPLSSCFCQISKRLGFALIALMSHSTLAVGPPEKADLRFGFIKLTDMAPLAIALEKGYFEDEGLFVELEAQANWKVLLDGVIDGQLDGAHMLAGQPLAATIGYGTKADIITPFSMDLNGNGITVSNQVWEAIKPHLPTGADGKIQHPIHADVLKPVIESMAKKGESFKMGMVFPVSTHNYELRYWLAAGGIHPGFYAPHKGDTSGQXQAXAXLSVTPPPQMPSTLEAGTXHGXCVGEPWNQQAVFKGIGVPVITDYEIWKNNPEXVFGITXEFSEKXPNTTIRLTKALIRAAKWLDADDNANREEASKILSQPYYVGADYEVIANSMTGTFEYEKGDTREXPDFNVFFRHNATYPYYSDAIWYLTQMRRWGQISESKPDAWYFDIARKVYRPDIYAQAAQALIAEDYAVADEFPDFANESGFKPPQDDFLDGITYDGTKPTNYIESLKIGLKQNDTL
;
A
#
# COMPACT_ATOMS: atom_id res chain seq x y z
N MET A 1 -46.56 -53.34 -53.59
CA MET A 1 -47.08 -52.03 -54.05
C MET A 1 -47.88 -51.32 -53.00
N ASN A 2 -48.10 -51.92 -51.82
CA ASN A 2 -48.90 -51.31 -50.75
C ASN A 2 -48.08 -50.68 -49.69
N THR A 3 -46.76 -50.85 -49.61
CA THR A 3 -45.93 -50.30 -48.55
C THR A 3 -45.47 -48.87 -48.82
N PHE A 4 -45.54 -48.45 -50.10
CA PHE A 4 -45.06 -47.10 -50.47
C PHE A 4 -46.16 -46.03 -50.22
N LEU A 5 -47.44 -46.42 -50.28
CA LEU A 5 -48.56 -45.55 -50.10
C LEU A 5 -48.87 -45.26 -48.63
N ASP A 6 -48.51 -46.18 -47.72
CA ASP A 6 -48.71 -45.97 -46.28
C ASP A 6 -47.63 -45.06 -45.73
N ALA A 7 -46.38 -45.03 -46.28
CA ALA A 7 -45.34 -44.10 -45.91
C ALA A 7 -45.68 -42.66 -46.29
N LEU A 8 -46.35 -42.50 -47.46
CA LEU A 8 -46.79 -41.15 -47.88
C LEU A 8 -47.97 -40.64 -47.08
N ARG A 9 -48.82 -41.54 -46.54
CA ARG A 9 -49.95 -41.09 -45.68
C ARG A 9 -49.51 -40.73 -44.27
N SER A 10 -48.43 -41.35 -43.79
CA SER A 10 -47.88 -41.00 -42.50
C SER A 10 -47.15 -39.59 -42.52
N LEU A 11 -46.50 -39.34 -43.71
CA LEU A 11 -45.85 -38.03 -43.88
C LEU A 11 -46.88 -36.89 -44.00
N ARG A 12 -48.05 -37.15 -44.56
CA ARG A 12 -49.09 -36.09 -44.67
C ARG A 12 -49.77 -35.76 -43.33
N ARG A 13 -49.74 -36.67 -42.35
CA ARG A 13 -50.34 -36.41 -41.03
C ARG A 13 -49.41 -35.65 -40.07
N SER A 14 -48.06 -35.73 -40.32
CA SER A 14 -47.12 -34.99 -39.51
C SER A 14 -47.00 -33.50 -39.90
N LEU A 15 -47.53 -33.11 -41.04
CA LEU A 15 -47.42 -31.76 -41.56
C LEU A 15 -48.61 -30.84 -41.19
N ARG A 16 -49.53 -31.32 -40.32
CA ARG A 16 -50.70 -30.52 -39.92
C ARG A 16 -50.70 -30.09 -38.44
N ARG A 17 -49.54 -29.85 -37.84
CA ARG A 17 -49.46 -29.13 -36.58
C ARG A 17 -49.02 -27.70 -36.89
N PRO A 18 -49.67 -26.71 -36.30
CA PRO A 18 -49.36 -25.31 -36.67
C PRO A 18 -47.91 -24.97 -36.31
N LEU A 19 -47.23 -24.46 -37.31
CA LEU A 19 -45.82 -24.01 -37.20
C LEU A 19 -45.60 -22.88 -36.18
N SER A 20 -46.66 -22.40 -35.55
CA SER A 20 -46.58 -21.23 -34.68
C SER A 20 -46.01 -21.51 -33.27
N SER A 21 -46.10 -22.76 -32.77
CA SER A 21 -45.60 -23.06 -31.43
C SER A 21 -44.12 -23.49 -31.43
N CYS A 22 -43.64 -23.99 -32.58
CA CYS A 22 -42.24 -24.44 -32.65
C CYS A 22 -41.27 -23.30 -32.92
N PHE A 23 -41.72 -22.29 -33.68
CA PHE A 23 -40.87 -21.12 -33.95
C PHE A 23 -40.65 -20.26 -32.71
N CYS A 24 -41.64 -20.22 -31.80
CA CYS A 24 -41.53 -19.39 -30.59
C CYS A 24 -40.59 -20.02 -29.55
N GLN A 25 -40.49 -21.36 -29.50
CA GLN A 25 -39.57 -22.03 -28.56
C GLN A 25 -38.13 -22.03 -29.07
N ILE A 26 -37.93 -22.09 -30.38
CA ILE A 26 -36.56 -22.04 -30.95
C ILE A 26 -36.02 -20.61 -30.83
N SER A 27 -36.87 -19.59 -31.07
CA SER A 27 -36.40 -18.21 -30.93
C SER A 27 -36.10 -17.83 -29.47
N LYS A 28 -36.86 -18.41 -28.51
CA LYS A 28 -36.59 -18.16 -27.09
C LYS A 28 -35.29 -18.82 -26.62
N ARG A 29 -35.01 -20.03 -27.13
CA ARG A 29 -33.77 -20.74 -26.79
C ARG A 29 -32.57 -20.11 -27.48
N LEU A 30 -32.70 -19.64 -28.71
CA LEU A 30 -31.63 -18.92 -29.39
C LEU A 30 -31.39 -17.54 -28.76
N GLY A 31 -32.47 -16.88 -28.34
CA GLY A 31 -32.35 -15.58 -27.64
C GLY A 31 -31.63 -15.73 -26.32
N PHE A 32 -31.92 -16.77 -25.54
CA PHE A 32 -31.23 -17.03 -24.28
C PHE A 32 -29.78 -17.44 -24.50
N ALA A 33 -29.50 -18.23 -25.55
CA ALA A 33 -28.13 -18.64 -25.88
C ALA A 33 -27.30 -17.43 -26.35
N LEU A 34 -27.89 -16.52 -27.12
CA LEU A 34 -27.20 -15.30 -27.55
C LEU A 34 -26.95 -14.36 -26.40
N ILE A 35 -27.90 -14.23 -25.47
CA ILE A 35 -27.73 -13.38 -24.29
C ILE A 35 -26.66 -13.96 -23.36
N ALA A 36 -26.63 -15.30 -23.21
CA ALA A 36 -25.60 -15.95 -22.41
C ALA A 36 -24.22 -15.84 -23.05
N LEU A 37 -24.15 -15.88 -24.39
CA LEU A 37 -22.91 -15.70 -25.11
C LEU A 37 -22.41 -14.23 -25.06
N MET A 38 -23.34 -13.27 -25.05
CA MET A 38 -22.95 -11.86 -24.95
C MET A 38 -22.44 -11.50 -23.55
N SER A 39 -22.89 -12.19 -22.51
CA SER A 39 -22.43 -11.90 -21.15
C SER A 39 -21.04 -12.44 -20.87
N HIS A 40 -20.48 -13.29 -21.74
CA HIS A 40 -19.12 -13.81 -21.56
C HIS A 40 -18.08 -13.06 -22.42
N SER A 41 -18.52 -12.14 -23.27
CA SER A 41 -17.59 -11.43 -24.16
C SER A 41 -17.02 -10.13 -23.59
N THR A 42 -17.40 -9.78 -22.34
CA THR A 42 -17.02 -8.49 -21.76
C THR A 42 -15.77 -8.53 -20.87
N LEU A 43 -15.14 -9.73 -20.73
CA LEU A 43 -14.01 -9.86 -19.81
C LEU A 43 -12.65 -9.84 -20.50
N ALA A 44 -12.60 -9.87 -21.83
CA ALA A 44 -11.33 -9.85 -22.56
C ALA A 44 -10.76 -8.45 -22.60
N VAL A 45 -9.55 -8.28 -22.07
CA VAL A 45 -8.84 -7.00 -22.11
C VAL A 45 -8.24 -6.85 -23.52
N GLY A 46 -8.41 -5.68 -24.13
CA GLY A 46 -7.86 -5.38 -25.44
C GLY A 46 -6.34 -5.25 -25.41
N PRO A 47 -5.71 -5.08 -26.59
CA PRO A 47 -4.27 -4.91 -26.63
C PRO A 47 -3.86 -3.60 -25.92
N PRO A 48 -2.63 -3.53 -25.41
CA PRO A 48 -2.20 -2.31 -24.73
C PRO A 48 -2.10 -1.14 -25.70
N GLU A 49 -2.58 0.02 -25.29
CA GLU A 49 -2.46 1.26 -26.06
C GLU A 49 -1.01 1.73 -26.11
N LYS A 50 -0.26 1.44 -25.03
CA LYS A 50 1.16 1.75 -24.94
C LYS A 50 1.85 0.53 -24.32
N ALA A 51 2.83 -0.02 -25.05
CA ALA A 51 3.50 -1.25 -24.62
C ALA A 51 4.84 -0.98 -23.94
N ASP A 52 5.56 0.06 -24.36
CA ASP A 52 6.87 0.40 -23.79
C ASP A 52 6.66 1.38 -22.64
N LEU A 53 7.01 0.94 -21.43
CA LEU A 53 6.68 1.66 -20.20
C LEU A 53 7.92 1.85 -19.33
N ARG A 54 7.97 2.99 -18.63
CA ARG A 54 9.01 3.31 -17.67
C ARG A 54 8.35 3.54 -16.32
N PHE A 55 8.71 2.74 -15.32
CA PHE A 55 8.17 2.86 -13.97
C PHE A 55 9.29 3.21 -13.00
N GLY A 56 9.02 4.16 -12.10
CA GLY A 56 9.96 4.58 -11.08
C GLY A 56 9.78 3.81 -9.78
N PHE A 57 10.86 3.73 -9.01
CA PHE A 57 10.79 3.13 -7.67
C PHE A 57 11.88 3.72 -6.78
N ILE A 58 11.69 3.55 -5.48
CA ILE A 58 12.71 3.85 -4.48
C ILE A 58 13.27 2.52 -3.96
N LYS A 59 14.53 2.49 -3.60
CA LYS A 59 15.23 1.26 -3.18
C LYS A 59 14.75 0.81 -1.80
N LEU A 60 13.66 0.07 -1.81
CA LEU A 60 12.95 -0.48 -0.65
C LEU A 60 12.44 -1.87 -1.04
N THR A 61 12.34 -2.75 -0.06
CA THR A 61 11.83 -4.11 -0.36
C THR A 61 10.37 -4.09 -0.82
N ASP A 62 9.63 -3.05 -0.48
CA ASP A 62 8.22 -3.00 -0.89
C ASP A 62 8.02 -2.67 -2.36
N MET A 63 9.11 -2.42 -3.13
CA MET A 63 9.00 -2.37 -4.59
C MET A 63 8.96 -3.77 -5.22
N ALA A 64 9.02 -4.81 -4.41
CA ALA A 64 9.14 -6.20 -4.87
C ALA A 64 8.13 -6.60 -5.95
N PRO A 65 6.85 -6.21 -5.88
CA PRO A 65 5.94 -6.60 -6.96
C PRO A 65 6.40 -6.15 -8.36
N LEU A 66 7.03 -4.97 -8.44
CA LEU A 66 7.56 -4.50 -9.73
C LEU A 66 8.73 -5.38 -10.19
N ALA A 67 9.65 -5.68 -9.30
CA ALA A 67 10.82 -6.50 -9.62
C ALA A 67 10.39 -7.91 -10.06
N ILE A 68 9.46 -8.51 -9.33
CA ILE A 68 8.99 -9.87 -9.62
C ILE A 68 8.22 -9.90 -10.94
N ALA A 69 7.36 -8.91 -11.19
CA ALA A 69 6.61 -8.87 -12.44
C ALA A 69 7.57 -8.78 -13.64
N LEU A 70 8.67 -8.05 -13.48
CA LEU A 70 9.69 -7.95 -14.54
C LEU A 70 10.46 -9.25 -14.68
N GLU A 71 11.02 -9.78 -13.59
CA GLU A 71 11.91 -10.96 -13.63
C GLU A 71 11.17 -12.23 -14.03
N LYS A 72 9.91 -12.37 -13.63
CA LYS A 72 9.12 -13.58 -13.94
C LYS A 72 8.39 -13.49 -15.28
N GLY A 73 8.55 -12.37 -16.01
CA GLY A 73 7.93 -12.20 -17.32
C GLY A 73 6.45 -11.89 -17.27
N TYR A 74 5.91 -11.48 -16.13
CA TYR A 74 4.48 -11.20 -16.03
C TYR A 74 4.08 -9.97 -16.85
N PHE A 75 4.95 -8.95 -16.93
CA PHE A 75 4.71 -7.81 -17.80
C PHE A 75 4.70 -8.24 -19.26
N GLU A 76 5.67 -9.06 -19.67
CA GLU A 76 5.75 -9.55 -21.04
C GLU A 76 4.53 -10.39 -21.42
N ASP A 77 4.02 -11.19 -20.48
CA ASP A 77 2.79 -11.97 -20.70
C ASP A 77 1.61 -11.06 -21.05
N GLU A 78 1.65 -9.81 -20.61
CA GLU A 78 0.60 -8.82 -20.86
C GLU A 78 0.91 -7.95 -22.09
N GLY A 79 1.98 -8.25 -22.80
CA GLY A 79 2.40 -7.45 -23.95
C GLY A 79 3.06 -6.14 -23.56
N LEU A 80 3.59 -6.05 -22.35
CA LEU A 80 4.20 -4.84 -21.82
C LEU A 80 5.72 -5.03 -21.69
N PHE A 81 6.47 -4.01 -22.10
CA PHE A 81 7.93 -4.01 -22.03
C PHE A 81 8.33 -2.88 -21.08
N VAL A 82 8.64 -3.27 -19.85
CA VAL A 82 8.79 -2.35 -18.73
C VAL A 82 10.26 -2.15 -18.40
N GLU A 83 10.66 -0.88 -18.23
CA GLU A 83 11.95 -0.50 -17.69
C GLU A 83 11.71 0.08 -16.31
N LEU A 84 12.41 -0.44 -15.29
CA LEU A 84 12.29 0.06 -13.93
C LEU A 84 13.47 0.99 -13.66
N GLU A 85 13.18 2.18 -13.11
CA GLU A 85 14.19 3.22 -12.88
C GLU A 85 14.19 3.66 -11.42
N ALA A 86 15.29 3.41 -10.72
CA ALA A 86 15.47 3.88 -9.36
C ALA A 86 15.51 5.41 -9.35
N GLN A 87 14.82 6.02 -8.41
CA GLN A 87 14.76 7.46 -8.25
C GLN A 87 15.47 7.88 -6.98
N ALA A 88 15.97 9.13 -6.94
CA ALA A 88 16.75 9.62 -5.82
C ALA A 88 15.92 9.81 -4.55
N ASN A 89 14.67 10.25 -4.71
CA ASN A 89 13.81 10.51 -3.57
C ASN A 89 12.34 10.56 -4.04
N TRP A 90 11.43 10.68 -3.08
CA TRP A 90 10.00 10.61 -3.36
C TRP A 90 9.50 11.81 -4.18
N LYS A 91 10.10 13.00 -4.01
CA LYS A 91 9.70 14.16 -4.80
C LYS A 91 10.08 14.01 -6.26
N VAL A 92 11.31 13.57 -6.53
CA VAL A 92 11.79 13.33 -7.89
C VAL A 92 10.92 12.28 -8.58
N LEU A 93 10.55 11.23 -7.86
CA LEU A 93 9.68 10.17 -8.38
C LEU A 93 8.31 10.73 -8.77
N LEU A 94 7.68 11.48 -7.87
CA LEU A 94 6.36 12.06 -8.14
C LEU A 94 6.41 13.01 -9.32
N ASP A 95 7.41 13.89 -9.36
CA ASP A 95 7.57 14.84 -10.47
C ASP A 95 7.74 14.11 -11.80
N GLY A 96 8.46 12.98 -11.79
CA GLY A 96 8.65 12.17 -13.01
C GLY A 96 7.33 11.61 -13.54
N VAL A 97 6.43 11.19 -12.65
CA VAL A 97 5.11 10.70 -13.06
C VAL A 97 4.26 11.87 -13.60
N ILE A 98 4.26 12.99 -12.89
CA ILE A 98 3.48 14.17 -13.30
C ILE A 98 3.94 14.69 -14.66
N ASP A 99 5.25 14.74 -14.89
CA ASP A 99 5.85 15.25 -16.14
C ASP A 99 5.74 14.27 -17.29
N GLY A 100 5.42 13.00 -17.03
CA GLY A 100 5.37 11.99 -18.06
C GLY A 100 6.72 11.37 -18.40
N GLN A 101 7.77 11.69 -17.67
CA GLN A 101 9.07 11.00 -17.82
C GLN A 101 8.96 9.56 -17.33
N LEU A 102 8.09 9.32 -16.35
CA LEU A 102 7.71 8.00 -15.89
C LEU A 102 6.24 7.79 -16.21
N ASP A 103 5.90 6.60 -16.63
CA ASP A 103 4.50 6.23 -16.92
C ASP A 103 3.73 5.89 -15.64
N GLY A 104 4.42 5.48 -14.61
CA GLY A 104 3.86 5.16 -13.32
C GLY A 104 4.97 4.89 -12.32
N ALA A 105 4.62 4.66 -11.07
CA ALA A 105 5.65 4.47 -10.04
C ALA A 105 5.13 3.80 -8.78
N HIS A 106 6.03 3.06 -8.12
CA HIS A 106 5.97 2.72 -6.71
C HIS A 106 5.86 4.04 -5.95
N MET A 107 4.77 4.25 -5.21
CA MET A 107 4.47 5.55 -4.61
C MET A 107 4.07 5.37 -3.15
N LEU A 108 4.40 6.37 -2.34
CA LEU A 108 3.81 6.48 -1.00
C LEU A 108 2.29 6.60 -1.15
N ALA A 109 1.54 5.89 -0.33
CA ALA A 109 0.08 5.90 -0.43
C ALA A 109 -0.51 7.30 -0.31
N GLY A 110 0.15 8.17 0.45
CA GLY A 110 -0.30 9.55 0.60
C GLY A 110 0.00 10.46 -0.58
N GLN A 111 0.91 10.09 -1.48
CA GLN A 111 1.29 10.97 -2.59
C GLN A 111 0.16 11.23 -3.58
N PRO A 112 -0.57 10.21 -4.07
CA PRO A 112 -1.70 10.51 -4.95
C PRO A 112 -2.77 11.37 -4.28
N LEU A 113 -3.02 11.13 -2.99
CA LEU A 113 -4.02 11.90 -2.24
C LEU A 113 -3.59 13.35 -2.09
N ALA A 114 -2.34 13.57 -1.68
CA ALA A 114 -1.79 14.92 -1.51
C ALA A 114 -1.80 15.70 -2.82
N ALA A 115 -1.41 15.06 -3.92
CA ALA A 115 -1.41 15.70 -5.25
C ALA A 115 -2.83 16.10 -5.64
N THR A 116 -3.79 15.23 -5.39
CA THR A 116 -5.19 15.49 -5.76
C THR A 116 -5.77 16.66 -4.97
N ILE A 117 -5.46 16.76 -3.66
CA ILE A 117 -5.97 17.87 -2.86
C ILE A 117 -5.12 19.14 -2.98
N GLY A 118 -3.96 19.05 -3.64
CA GLY A 118 -3.10 20.23 -3.88
C GLY A 118 -2.14 20.54 -2.75
N TYR A 119 -1.85 19.59 -1.88
CA TYR A 119 -0.82 19.78 -0.86
C TYR A 119 0.54 19.49 -1.52
N GLY A 120 1.35 20.53 -1.67
CA GLY A 120 2.54 20.48 -2.51
C GLY A 120 2.16 20.69 -3.97
N THR A 121 2.58 19.79 -4.84
CA THR A 121 2.27 19.88 -6.28
C THR A 121 0.83 19.39 -6.54
N LYS A 122 0.07 20.13 -7.33
CA LYS A 122 -1.31 19.74 -7.70
C LYS A 122 -1.29 18.90 -8.97
N ALA A 123 -1.85 17.70 -8.91
CA ALA A 123 -1.97 16.82 -10.07
C ALA A 123 -3.02 15.75 -9.76
N ASP A 124 -3.65 15.22 -10.81
CA ASP A 124 -4.64 14.15 -10.66
C ASP A 124 -3.93 12.80 -10.80
N ILE A 125 -3.64 12.16 -9.69
CA ILE A 125 -2.96 10.86 -9.60
C ILE A 125 -3.93 9.86 -9.01
N ILE A 126 -3.95 8.65 -9.58
CA ILE A 126 -4.81 7.56 -9.09
C ILE A 126 -3.99 6.32 -8.81
N THR A 127 -4.57 5.38 -8.09
CA THR A 127 -3.96 4.07 -7.91
C THR A 127 -4.99 2.94 -8.10
N PRO A 128 -4.67 1.97 -8.96
CA PRO A 128 -5.48 0.76 -9.08
C PRO A 128 -4.99 -0.39 -8.20
N PHE A 129 -3.88 -0.19 -7.42
CA PHE A 129 -3.18 -1.33 -6.83
C PHE A 129 -2.44 -0.89 -5.57
N SER A 130 -2.72 -1.52 -4.45
CA SER A 130 -1.97 -1.37 -3.22
C SER A 130 -0.77 -2.32 -3.26
N MET A 131 0.42 -1.79 -2.98
CA MET A 131 1.66 -2.55 -3.18
C MET A 131 1.93 -3.55 -2.05
N ASP A 132 1.55 -3.22 -0.82
CA ASP A 132 1.88 -4.07 0.33
C ASP A 132 1.17 -3.59 1.60
N LEU A 133 1.28 -4.43 2.64
CA LEU A 133 0.91 -4.09 4.01
C LEU A 133 2.14 -4.22 4.90
N ASN A 134 2.22 -3.36 5.93
CA ASN A 134 3.30 -3.39 6.92
C ASN A 134 4.65 -3.12 6.27
N GLY A 135 5.73 -3.56 6.86
CA GLY A 135 7.07 -3.50 6.27
C GLY A 135 7.91 -2.32 6.72
N ASN A 136 7.44 -1.50 7.64
CA ASN A 136 8.17 -0.36 8.19
C ASN A 136 8.58 -0.61 9.63
N GLY A 137 9.62 0.11 10.07
CA GLY A 137 10.01 0.07 11.47
C GLY A 137 10.54 1.42 11.93
N ILE A 138 10.53 1.60 13.24
CA ILE A 138 11.14 2.75 13.90
C ILE A 138 12.41 2.25 14.59
N THR A 139 13.54 2.85 14.22
CA THR A 139 14.85 2.49 14.74
C THR A 139 15.41 3.69 15.49
N VAL A 140 16.02 3.45 16.67
CA VAL A 140 16.70 4.50 17.43
C VAL A 140 18.21 4.24 17.42
N SER A 141 18.98 5.30 17.66
CA SER A 141 20.44 5.19 17.75
C SER A 141 20.84 4.31 18.95
N ASN A 142 22.06 3.80 18.91
CA ASN A 142 22.59 3.03 20.03
C ASN A 142 22.56 3.86 21.32
N GLN A 143 22.88 5.15 21.23
CA GLN A 143 22.87 6.04 22.41
C GLN A 143 21.48 6.11 23.03
N VAL A 144 20.45 6.29 22.21
CA VAL A 144 19.07 6.31 22.70
C VAL A 144 18.69 4.94 23.27
N TRP A 145 19.07 3.87 22.57
CA TRP A 145 18.76 2.51 23.02
C TRP A 145 19.37 2.24 24.40
N GLU A 146 20.63 2.61 24.61
CA GLU A 146 21.29 2.41 25.91
C GLU A 146 20.58 3.18 27.01
N ALA A 147 20.04 4.34 26.70
CA ALA A 147 19.32 5.16 27.67
C ALA A 147 17.97 4.57 28.05
N ILE A 148 17.25 3.97 27.09
CA ILE A 148 15.88 3.49 27.34
C ILE A 148 15.84 2.02 27.80
N LYS A 149 16.79 1.19 27.35
CA LYS A 149 16.75 -0.26 27.58
C LYS A 149 16.59 -0.64 29.08
N PRO A 150 17.32 0.00 30.00
CA PRO A 150 17.16 -0.36 31.42
C PRO A 150 15.74 -0.15 31.98
N HIS A 151 14.94 0.64 31.32
CA HIS A 151 13.57 0.97 31.77
C HIS A 151 12.51 0.12 31.08
N LEU A 152 12.91 -0.83 30.22
CA LEU A 152 11.97 -1.65 29.48
C LEU A 152 11.73 -2.98 30.18
N PRO A 153 10.48 -3.45 30.23
CA PRO A 153 10.19 -4.75 30.83
C PRO A 153 10.72 -5.87 29.94
N THR A 154 11.11 -6.96 30.60
CA THR A 154 11.49 -8.20 29.92
C THR A 154 10.42 -9.25 30.14
N GLY A 155 10.27 -10.14 29.15
CA GLY A 155 9.37 -11.27 29.26
C GLY A 155 9.99 -12.41 30.05
N ALA A 156 9.23 -13.50 30.20
CA ALA A 156 9.70 -14.71 30.90
C ALA A 156 10.92 -15.32 30.21
N ASP A 157 11.08 -15.08 28.89
CA ASP A 157 12.22 -15.58 28.10
C ASP A 157 13.47 -14.69 28.24
N GLY A 158 13.41 -13.63 29.02
CA GLY A 158 14.51 -12.71 29.22
C GLY A 158 14.68 -11.68 28.12
N LYS A 159 13.83 -11.68 27.10
CA LYS A 159 13.88 -10.73 25.99
C LYS A 159 13.04 -9.50 26.29
N ILE A 160 13.43 -8.38 25.69
CA ILE A 160 12.64 -7.14 25.80
C ILE A 160 11.22 -7.40 25.34
N GLN A 161 10.25 -6.92 26.12
CA GLN A 161 8.84 -7.07 25.81
C GLN A 161 8.42 -6.05 24.76
N HIS A 162 7.74 -6.50 23.71
CA HIS A 162 7.20 -5.64 22.65
C HIS A 162 5.70 -5.66 22.68
N PRO A 163 5.03 -4.60 22.22
CA PRO A 163 5.59 -3.39 21.62
C PRO A 163 6.19 -2.43 22.67
N ILE A 164 7.16 -1.64 22.24
CA ILE A 164 7.73 -0.57 23.05
C ILE A 164 6.93 0.70 22.77
N HIS A 165 6.45 1.35 23.82
CA HIS A 165 5.69 2.59 23.69
C HIS A 165 6.63 3.80 23.75
N ALA A 166 6.24 4.88 23.05
CA ALA A 166 7.12 6.05 22.90
C ALA A 166 7.34 6.81 24.20
N ASP A 167 6.49 6.61 25.22
CA ASP A 167 6.66 7.32 26.50
C ASP A 167 8.04 7.06 27.14
N VAL A 168 8.67 5.94 26.79
CA VAL A 168 10.02 5.62 27.28
C VAL A 168 11.05 6.67 26.82
N LEU A 169 10.76 7.41 25.75
CA LEU A 169 11.64 8.46 25.24
C LEU A 169 11.56 9.77 26.06
N LYS A 170 10.53 9.95 26.89
CA LYS A 170 10.33 11.22 27.59
C LYS A 170 11.55 11.64 28.42
N PRO A 171 12.15 10.76 29.25
CA PRO A 171 13.35 11.18 29.98
C PRO A 171 14.50 11.57 29.08
N VAL A 172 14.68 10.90 27.93
CA VAL A 172 15.75 11.24 26.98
C VAL A 172 15.51 12.64 26.42
N ILE A 173 14.26 12.91 25.99
CA ILE A 173 13.89 14.21 25.42
C ILE A 173 14.10 15.32 26.46
N GLU A 174 13.68 15.10 27.70
CA GLU A 174 13.84 16.08 28.79
C GLU A 174 15.30 16.35 29.09
N SER A 175 16.12 15.29 29.13
CA SER A 175 17.56 15.43 29.39
C SER A 175 18.22 16.24 28.27
N MET A 176 17.86 16.01 27.03
CA MET A 176 18.40 16.77 25.90
C MET A 176 17.97 18.24 25.96
N ALA A 177 16.67 18.48 26.27
CA ALA A 177 16.15 19.85 26.37
C ALA A 177 16.88 20.64 27.41
N LYS A 178 17.24 20.04 28.55
CA LYS A 178 18.01 20.70 29.60
C LYS A 178 19.39 21.12 29.12
N LYS A 179 19.93 20.45 28.11
CA LYS A 179 21.22 20.79 27.50
C LYS A 179 21.07 21.73 26.31
N GLY A 180 19.83 22.16 26.01
CA GLY A 180 19.57 23.02 24.87
C GLY A 180 19.56 22.26 23.53
N GLU A 181 19.38 20.95 23.58
CA GLU A 181 19.38 20.09 22.39
C GLU A 181 17.98 19.62 22.05
N SER A 182 17.72 19.41 20.76
CA SER A 182 16.42 18.92 20.29
C SER A 182 16.52 17.44 19.95
N PHE A 183 15.49 16.67 20.31
CA PHE A 183 15.38 15.28 19.92
C PHE A 183 14.87 15.24 18.46
N LYS A 184 15.62 14.59 17.59
CA LYS A 184 15.38 14.63 16.14
C LYS A 184 15.15 13.24 15.59
N MET A 185 14.13 13.09 14.74
CA MET A 185 13.87 11.82 14.06
C MET A 185 13.66 12.06 12.57
N GLY A 186 14.03 11.06 11.79
CA GLY A 186 13.86 11.10 10.34
C GLY A 186 12.59 10.40 9.90
N MET A 187 11.98 10.94 8.88
CA MET A 187 10.90 10.27 8.15
C MET A 187 11.17 10.55 6.67
N VAL A 188 10.45 9.86 5.77
CA VAL A 188 10.89 9.83 4.38
C VAL A 188 10.25 10.91 3.51
N PHE A 189 9.10 11.44 3.93
CA PHE A 189 8.38 12.48 3.16
C PHE A 189 7.18 12.94 3.97
N PRO A 190 6.74 14.20 3.83
CA PRO A 190 5.65 14.71 4.68
C PRO A 190 4.33 13.95 4.56
N VAL A 191 4.04 13.36 3.40
CA VAL A 191 2.78 12.62 3.22
C VAL A 191 3.01 11.11 3.17
N SER A 192 4.07 10.65 3.82
CA SER A 192 4.40 9.22 3.88
C SER A 192 3.70 8.52 5.04
N THR A 193 3.43 7.24 4.87
CA THR A 193 3.00 6.38 5.96
C THR A 193 3.99 6.46 7.12
N HIS A 194 5.28 6.50 6.81
CA HIS A 194 6.36 6.60 7.80
C HIS A 194 6.19 7.83 8.69
N ASN A 195 5.87 8.98 8.09
CA ASN A 195 5.64 10.21 8.85
C ASN A 195 4.43 10.05 9.76
N TYR A 196 3.34 9.51 9.23
CA TYR A 196 2.11 9.37 10.02
C TYR A 196 2.24 8.29 11.09
N GLU A 197 2.95 7.20 10.81
CA GLU A 197 3.21 6.14 11.79
C GLU A 197 4.10 6.64 12.93
N LEU A 198 5.16 7.36 12.57
CA LEU A 198 6.07 7.93 13.57
C LEU A 198 5.31 8.92 14.47
N ARG A 199 4.51 9.80 13.87
CA ARG A 199 3.68 10.74 14.60
C ARG A 199 2.65 10.01 15.46
N TYR A 200 2.07 8.94 14.95
CA TYR A 200 1.10 8.15 15.69
C TYR A 200 1.73 7.51 16.92
N TRP A 201 2.90 6.90 16.75
CA TRP A 201 3.63 6.25 17.85
C TRP A 201 4.03 7.25 18.92
N LEU A 202 4.59 8.38 18.51
CA LEU A 202 4.99 9.45 19.45
C LEU A 202 3.78 9.97 20.22
N ALA A 203 2.70 10.29 19.51
CA ALA A 203 1.47 10.81 20.13
C ALA A 203 0.84 9.80 21.09
N ALA A 204 0.84 8.51 20.72
CA ALA A 204 0.31 7.46 21.59
C ALA A 204 1.11 7.37 22.89
N GLY A 205 2.37 7.76 22.89
CA GLY A 205 3.22 7.83 24.07
C GLY A 205 3.21 9.19 24.77
N GLY A 206 2.37 10.11 24.32
CA GLY A 206 2.24 11.42 24.93
C GLY A 206 3.30 12.44 24.49
N ILE A 207 3.96 12.22 23.37
CA ILE A 207 4.99 13.10 22.81
C ILE A 207 4.42 13.79 21.57
N HIS A 208 4.36 15.12 21.59
CA HIS A 208 3.82 15.88 20.46
C HIS A 208 4.85 15.93 19.34
N PRO A 209 4.50 15.45 18.13
CA PRO A 209 5.45 15.46 17.01
C PRO A 209 5.44 16.75 16.18
N GLY A 210 4.59 17.71 16.54
CA GLY A 210 4.47 18.98 15.84
C GLY A 210 3.32 19.03 14.85
N PHE A 211 2.98 20.26 14.46
CA PHE A 211 1.94 20.52 13.44
C PHE A 211 2.57 21.15 12.21
N TYR A 212 1.94 20.88 11.07
CA TYR A 212 2.16 21.62 9.83
C TYR A 212 1.24 22.85 9.84
N ALA A 213 1.78 23.98 9.45
CA ALA A 213 1.00 25.24 9.38
C ALA A 213 1.28 25.95 8.05
N PRO A 214 0.90 25.34 6.91
CA PRO A 214 1.23 25.92 5.60
C PRO A 214 0.57 27.29 5.38
N HIS A 215 -0.62 27.52 5.93
CA HIS A 215 -1.28 28.82 5.77
C HIS A 215 -0.55 29.96 6.49
N LYS A 216 0.35 29.61 7.41
CA LYS A 216 1.25 30.59 8.06
C LYS A 216 2.65 30.59 7.48
N GLY A 217 2.84 29.87 6.34
CA GLY A 217 4.13 29.77 5.68
C GLY A 217 5.05 28.71 6.26
N ASP A 218 4.59 27.94 7.24
CA ASP A 218 5.38 26.86 7.83
C ASP A 218 4.98 25.52 7.20
N THR A 219 5.94 24.86 6.59
CA THR A 219 5.72 23.54 6.01
C THR A 219 6.62 22.47 6.63
N SER A 220 7.30 22.83 7.75
CA SER A 220 8.25 21.92 8.40
C SER A 220 7.57 20.86 9.26
N GLY A 221 6.36 21.12 9.76
CA GLY A 221 5.63 20.18 10.60
C GLY A 221 6.14 20.13 12.03
N GLN A 222 6.79 21.21 12.52
CA GLN A 222 7.44 21.24 13.81
C GLN A 222 6.82 22.21 14.83
N UNK A 223 5.84 22.75 14.52
CA UNK A 223 5.22 23.60 15.40
C UNK A 223 4.70 22.91 16.60
N GLN A 224 5.14 23.36 17.66
CA GLN A 224 4.81 22.80 18.98
C GLN A 224 5.42 21.42 19.25
N ALA A 225 6.38 21.07 18.43
CA ALA A 225 6.97 19.73 18.54
C ALA A 225 7.86 19.54 19.78
N UNK A 226 7.66 18.39 20.18
CA UNK A 226 8.49 17.88 21.15
C UNK A 226 9.56 17.08 20.65
N ALA A 227 9.31 16.48 19.51
CA ALA A 227 10.34 15.79 18.72
C ALA A 227 10.33 16.40 17.29
N UNK A 228 11.30 16.76 16.70
CA UNK A 228 11.44 17.34 15.51
C UNK A 228 11.66 16.32 14.54
N LEU A 229 10.81 16.36 13.57
CA LEU A 229 10.87 15.38 12.48
C LEU A 229 11.34 16.07 11.20
N SER A 230 12.16 15.35 10.41
CA SER A 230 12.68 15.91 9.15
C SER A 230 12.79 14.80 8.09
N VAL A 231 12.86 15.23 6.81
CA VAL A 231 12.86 14.32 5.66
C VAL A 231 14.26 13.78 5.39
N THR A 232 14.36 12.46 5.24
CA THR A 232 15.59 11.77 4.82
C THR A 232 15.19 10.68 3.83
N PRO A 233 15.82 10.60 2.65
CA PRO A 233 15.54 9.50 1.72
C PRO A 233 15.85 8.14 2.35
N PRO A 234 15.07 7.10 2.04
CA PRO A 234 15.21 5.82 2.75
C PRO A 234 16.63 5.22 2.77
N PRO A 235 17.36 5.14 1.64
CA PRO A 235 18.69 4.52 1.73
C PRO A 235 19.70 5.32 2.57
N GLN A 236 19.42 6.58 2.86
CA GLN A 236 20.30 7.43 3.66
C GLN A 236 20.03 7.36 5.16
N MET A 237 18.94 6.70 5.56
CA MET A 237 18.54 6.67 6.98
C MET A 237 19.63 6.08 7.89
N PRO A 238 20.22 4.92 7.55
CA PRO A 238 21.26 4.38 8.45
C PRO A 238 22.42 5.35 8.65
N SER A 239 22.87 6.02 7.59
CA SER A 239 24.02 6.92 7.70
C SER A 239 23.69 8.18 8.52
N THR A 240 22.47 8.70 8.44
CA THR A 240 22.09 9.85 9.27
C THR A 240 22.00 9.46 10.73
N LEU A 241 21.57 8.25 11.03
CA LEU A 241 21.54 7.71 12.39
C LEU A 241 22.95 7.55 12.92
N GLU A 242 23.85 6.97 12.12
CA GLU A 242 25.27 6.76 12.49
C GLU A 242 25.96 8.09 12.75
N ALA A 243 25.67 9.10 11.93
CA ALA A 243 26.32 10.43 12.06
C ALA A 243 25.77 11.23 13.25
N GLY A 244 24.70 10.78 13.90
CA GLY A 244 24.08 11.50 15.01
C GLY A 244 23.17 12.65 14.56
N THR A 245 22.90 12.75 13.28
CA THR A 245 21.95 13.74 12.75
C THR A 245 20.52 13.43 13.20
N UNK A 246 19.95 12.15 13.34
CA UNK A 246 18.80 11.75 13.80
C UNK A 246 19.10 10.91 14.96
N HIS A 247 18.26 10.96 15.84
CA HIS A 247 18.33 10.05 17.01
C HIS A 247 17.46 8.82 16.78
N GLY A 248 16.69 8.86 15.74
CA GLY A 248 15.86 7.71 15.28
C GLY A 248 15.31 7.95 13.88
N UNK A 249 14.66 7.01 13.27
CA UNK A 249 14.17 7.02 12.02
C UNK A 249 12.94 6.22 11.98
N CYS A 250 12.02 6.60 11.11
CA CYS A 250 11.03 5.60 10.63
C CYS A 250 11.25 5.38 9.15
N VAL A 251 11.40 4.13 8.74
CA VAL A 251 11.77 3.82 7.34
C VAL A 251 11.29 2.41 7.00
N GLY A 252 11.09 2.16 5.70
CA GLY A 252 10.82 0.82 5.16
C GLY A 252 12.06 -0.04 5.12
N GLU A 253 11.85 -1.35 4.91
CA GLU A 253 12.98 -2.27 4.82
C GLU A 253 13.64 -2.17 3.44
N PRO A 254 14.95 -2.47 3.36
CA PRO A 254 15.75 -3.18 4.36
C PRO A 254 16.52 -2.27 5.33
N TRP A 255 16.18 -1.00 5.43
CA TRP A 255 17.09 -0.02 6.05
C TRP A 255 17.10 -0.09 7.58
N ASN A 256 16.02 -0.58 8.22
CA ASN A 256 16.07 -0.88 9.65
C ASN A 256 17.01 -2.07 9.91
N GLN A 257 16.86 -3.13 9.14
CA GLN A 257 17.72 -4.31 9.29
C GLN A 257 19.17 -4.00 8.92
N GLN A 258 19.38 -3.08 7.98
CA GLN A 258 20.73 -2.59 7.65
C GLN A 258 21.38 -1.93 8.87
N ALA A 259 20.60 -1.12 9.61
CA ALA A 259 21.12 -0.48 10.82
C ALA A 259 21.50 -1.51 11.89
N VAL A 260 20.69 -2.56 12.03
CA VAL A 260 21.03 -3.65 12.97
C VAL A 260 22.29 -4.37 12.52
N PHE A 261 22.36 -4.75 11.24
CA PHE A 261 23.48 -5.48 10.69
C PHE A 261 24.80 -4.72 10.88
N LYS A 262 24.77 -3.41 10.69
CA LYS A 262 25.98 -2.59 10.86
C LYS A 262 26.23 -2.13 12.31
N GLY A 263 25.36 -2.50 13.25
CA GLY A 263 25.52 -2.11 14.64
C GLY A 263 25.33 -0.62 14.89
N ILE A 264 24.51 0.03 14.09
CA ILE A 264 24.27 1.48 14.14
C ILE A 264 23.10 1.84 15.07
N GLY A 265 22.09 0.98 15.14
CA GLY A 265 20.89 1.29 15.90
C GLY A 265 20.03 0.07 16.14
N VAL A 266 18.92 0.28 16.83
CA VAL A 266 18.02 -0.79 17.28
C VAL A 266 16.59 -0.42 16.93
N PRO A 267 15.89 -1.24 16.12
CA PRO A 267 14.45 -1.06 15.93
C PRO A 267 13.70 -1.24 17.25
N VAL A 268 12.79 -0.34 17.55
CA VAL A 268 12.02 -0.38 18.79
C VAL A 268 10.57 -0.80 18.56
N ILE A 269 10.06 -0.64 17.35
CA ILE A 269 8.69 -1.03 17.03
C ILE A 269 8.55 -1.16 15.51
N THR A 270 7.70 -2.11 15.09
CA THR A 270 7.32 -2.24 13.68
C THR A 270 5.96 -1.56 13.46
N ASP A 271 5.67 -1.21 12.22
CA ASP A 271 4.35 -0.66 11.89
C ASP A 271 3.23 -1.70 12.10
N TYR A 272 3.55 -3.00 11.98
CA TYR A 272 2.60 -4.07 12.33
C TYR A 272 2.14 -3.92 13.78
N GLU A 273 3.04 -3.54 14.68
CA GLU A 273 2.71 -3.34 16.10
C GLU A 273 1.94 -2.03 16.32
N ILE A 274 2.17 -1.02 15.48
CA ILE A 274 1.44 0.26 15.57
C ILE A 274 0.00 0.09 15.07
N TRP A 275 -0.16 -0.54 13.91
CA TRP A 275 -1.45 -0.79 13.26
C TRP A 275 -1.34 -2.05 12.43
N LYS A 276 -1.81 -3.15 12.97
CA LYS A 276 -1.69 -4.47 12.31
C LYS A 276 -2.30 -4.43 10.91
N ASN A 277 -1.50 -4.86 9.93
CA ASN A 277 -1.88 -4.93 8.52
C ASN A 277 -2.21 -3.55 7.95
N ASN A 278 -1.41 -2.55 8.34
CA ASN A 278 -1.56 -1.20 7.82
C ASN A 278 -1.17 -1.15 6.34
N PRO A 279 -1.84 -0.30 5.52
CA PRO A 279 -1.44 -0.11 4.11
C PRO A 279 -0.15 0.70 4.04
N GLU A 280 0.58 0.48 2.93
CA GLU A 280 1.85 1.19 2.79
C GLU A 280 1.98 1.84 1.41
N UNK A 281 2.52 1.29 0.46
CA UNK A 281 2.76 1.91 -0.78
C UNK A 281 1.63 1.54 -1.66
N VAL A 282 1.61 2.36 -2.77
CA VAL A 282 0.66 2.07 -3.86
C VAL A 282 1.37 2.17 -5.19
N PHE A 283 0.75 1.67 -6.28
CA PHE A 283 1.25 1.94 -7.63
C PHE A 283 0.46 3.13 -8.19
N GLY A 284 1.14 4.23 -8.50
CA GLY A 284 0.51 5.48 -8.92
C GLY A 284 0.70 5.78 -10.39
N ILE A 285 -0.39 6.27 -11.02
CA ILE A 285 -0.42 6.75 -12.41
C ILE A 285 -1.27 8.03 -12.47
N THR A 286 -1.13 8.78 -13.56
CA THR A 286 -2.01 9.93 -13.72
C THR A 286 -3.41 9.53 -14.20
N UNK A 287 -4.27 10.24 -13.85
CA UNK A 287 -5.52 10.05 -14.22
C UNK A 287 -5.63 9.97 -15.61
N GLU A 288 -4.85 10.94 -16.37
CA GLU A 288 -4.80 10.98 -17.82
C GLU A 288 -4.32 9.65 -18.41
N PHE A 289 -3.26 9.10 -17.85
CA PHE A 289 -2.73 7.81 -18.30
C PHE A 289 -3.82 6.73 -18.26
N SER A 290 -4.57 6.64 -17.17
CA SER A 290 -5.60 5.61 -17.03
C SER A 290 -6.73 5.78 -18.05
N GLU A 291 -7.05 7.02 -18.40
CA GLU A 291 -8.11 7.30 -19.37
C GLU A 291 -7.67 7.06 -20.80
N LYS A 292 -6.42 7.34 -21.12
CA LYS A 292 -5.85 7.12 -22.46
C LYS A 292 -5.34 5.70 -22.69
N UNK A 293 -4.98 4.86 -21.63
CA UNK A 293 -4.59 3.83 -21.66
C UNK A 293 -5.26 2.95 -21.01
N PRO A 294 -6.48 2.73 -21.13
CA PRO A 294 -7.18 1.85 -20.19
C PRO A 294 -6.79 0.38 -20.24
N ASN A 295 -6.55 -0.18 -21.41
CA ASN A 295 -6.12 -1.58 -21.49
C ASN A 295 -4.73 -1.77 -20.90
N THR A 296 -3.81 -0.85 -21.17
CA THR A 296 -2.47 -0.87 -20.55
C THR A 296 -2.59 -0.84 -19.02
N THR A 297 -3.48 0.00 -18.50
CA THR A 297 -3.70 0.12 -17.05
C THR A 297 -4.17 -1.21 -16.44
N ILE A 298 -5.14 -1.85 -17.08
CA ILE A 298 -5.65 -3.15 -16.61
C ILE A 298 -4.54 -4.21 -16.70
N ARG A 299 -3.78 -4.24 -17.81
CA ARG A 299 -2.74 -5.23 -18.01
C ARG A 299 -1.59 -5.10 -17.03
N LEU A 300 -1.15 -3.86 -16.74
CA LEU A 300 -0.09 -3.69 -15.74
C LEU A 300 -0.59 -4.11 -14.35
N THR A 301 -1.85 -3.85 -14.05
CA THR A 301 -2.44 -4.25 -12.76
C THR A 301 -2.50 -5.78 -12.66
N LYS A 302 -2.85 -6.47 -13.76
CA LYS A 302 -2.83 -7.95 -13.81
C LYS A 302 -1.44 -8.47 -13.49
N ALA A 303 -0.40 -7.89 -14.10
CA ALA A 303 0.97 -8.33 -13.88
C ALA A 303 1.39 -8.14 -12.42
N LEU A 304 1.00 -7.01 -11.82
CA LEU A 304 1.34 -6.71 -10.43
C LEU A 304 0.60 -7.65 -9.46
N ILE A 305 -0.66 -7.98 -9.74
CA ILE A 305 -1.41 -8.94 -8.92
C ILE A 305 -0.71 -10.31 -8.95
N ARG A 306 -0.28 -10.76 -10.13
CA ARG A 306 0.43 -12.04 -10.25
C ARG A 306 1.72 -12.02 -9.45
N ALA A 307 2.47 -10.93 -9.50
CA ALA A 307 3.72 -10.78 -8.76
C ALA A 307 3.48 -10.83 -7.25
N ALA A 308 2.47 -10.10 -6.78
CA ALA A 308 2.10 -10.09 -5.37
C ALA A 308 1.71 -11.47 -4.88
N LYS A 309 0.91 -12.18 -5.68
CA LYS A 309 0.49 -13.55 -5.36
C LYS A 309 1.70 -14.47 -5.25
N TRP A 310 2.65 -14.36 -6.18
CA TRP A 310 3.88 -15.17 -6.14
C TRP A 310 4.67 -14.91 -4.87
N LEU A 311 4.76 -13.64 -4.45
CA LEU A 311 5.53 -13.25 -3.26
C LEU A 311 4.99 -13.90 -1.97
N ASP A 312 3.69 -14.08 -1.87
CA ASP A 312 3.06 -14.61 -0.66
C ASP A 312 2.69 -16.10 -0.77
N ALA A 313 2.98 -16.74 -1.92
CA ALA A 313 2.55 -18.12 -2.16
C ALA A 313 3.21 -19.08 -1.16
N ASP A 314 2.43 -20.09 -0.76
CA ASP A 314 2.92 -21.23 0.03
C ASP A 314 3.66 -20.78 1.29
N ASP A 315 3.02 -19.89 2.06
CA ASP A 315 3.56 -19.39 3.33
C ASP A 315 4.96 -18.79 3.14
N ASN A 316 5.07 -17.86 2.18
CA ASN A 316 6.33 -17.14 1.91
C ASN A 316 7.44 -18.00 1.31
N ALA A 317 7.11 -19.12 0.67
CA ALA A 317 8.13 -20.05 0.15
C ALA A 317 9.06 -19.41 -0.89
N ASN A 318 8.59 -18.37 -1.58
CA ASN A 318 9.36 -17.71 -2.63
C ASN A 318 10.20 -16.52 -2.11
N ARG A 319 10.15 -16.24 -0.80
CA ARG A 319 10.77 -15.03 -0.27
C ARG A 319 12.29 -15.05 -0.31
N GLU A 320 12.93 -16.24 -0.23
CA GLU A 320 14.38 -16.32 -0.40
C GLU A 320 14.80 -15.94 -1.81
N GLU A 321 14.10 -16.48 -2.81
CA GLU A 321 14.38 -16.11 -4.21
C GLU A 321 14.13 -14.61 -4.44
N ALA A 322 13.03 -14.08 -3.91
CA ALA A 322 12.73 -12.65 -4.01
C ALA A 322 13.85 -11.81 -3.41
N SER A 323 14.37 -12.23 -2.25
CA SER A 323 15.47 -11.51 -1.57
C SER A 323 16.73 -11.49 -2.41
N LYS A 324 17.05 -12.60 -3.09
CA LYS A 324 18.20 -12.66 -3.99
C LYS A 324 18.04 -11.71 -5.17
N ILE A 325 16.82 -11.67 -5.75
CA ILE A 325 16.51 -10.74 -6.84
C ILE A 325 16.70 -9.30 -6.37
N LEU A 326 16.10 -8.95 -5.24
CA LEU A 326 16.13 -7.58 -4.73
C LEU A 326 17.54 -7.14 -4.32
N SER A 327 18.42 -8.07 -3.96
CA SER A 327 19.80 -7.73 -3.56
C SER A 327 20.64 -7.22 -4.73
N GLN A 328 20.20 -7.44 -5.96
CA GLN A 328 20.94 -6.95 -7.13
C GLN A 328 20.95 -5.42 -7.16
N PRO A 329 22.06 -4.81 -7.57
CA PRO A 329 22.18 -3.34 -7.58
C PRO A 329 21.12 -2.65 -8.43
N TYR A 330 20.59 -3.32 -9.45
CA TYR A 330 19.52 -2.78 -10.30
C TYR A 330 18.25 -2.52 -9.49
N TYR A 331 17.99 -3.31 -8.44
CA TYR A 331 16.80 -3.21 -7.62
C TYR A 331 17.12 -2.47 -6.31
N VAL A 332 17.20 -3.19 -5.18
CA VAL A 332 17.44 -2.53 -3.90
C VAL A 332 18.94 -2.38 -3.60
N GLY A 333 19.69 -3.44 -3.88
CA GLY A 333 21.15 -3.38 -3.79
C GLY A 333 21.72 -3.49 -2.38
N ALA A 334 20.92 -3.83 -1.38
CA ALA A 334 21.42 -4.18 -0.05
C ALA A 334 21.84 -5.66 -0.05
N ASP A 335 22.67 -6.05 0.91
CA ASP A 335 23.13 -7.44 1.03
C ASP A 335 21.94 -8.39 1.18
N TYR A 336 22.07 -9.57 0.58
CA TYR A 336 21.02 -10.58 0.63
C TYR A 336 20.55 -10.88 2.06
N GLU A 337 21.50 -11.08 2.98
CA GLU A 337 21.17 -11.43 4.37
C GLU A 337 20.34 -10.34 5.04
N VAL A 338 20.63 -9.09 4.73
CA VAL A 338 19.89 -7.96 5.29
C VAL A 338 18.45 -7.94 4.78
N ILE A 339 18.28 -8.12 3.47
CA ILE A 339 16.95 -8.16 2.85
C ILE A 339 16.17 -9.38 3.36
N ALA A 340 16.79 -10.55 3.34
CA ALA A 340 16.15 -11.80 3.73
C ALA A 340 15.66 -11.77 5.18
N ASN A 341 16.36 -11.03 6.03
CA ASN A 341 16.06 -10.99 7.46
C ASN A 341 14.60 -10.57 7.73
N SER A 342 14.05 -9.64 6.94
CA SER A 342 12.65 -9.22 7.10
C SER A 342 11.74 -9.81 6.04
N MET A 343 12.27 -10.15 4.87
CA MET A 343 11.43 -10.67 3.77
C MET A 343 10.95 -12.11 4.02
N THR A 344 11.69 -12.88 4.81
CA THR A 344 11.40 -14.31 4.95
C THR A 344 10.56 -14.66 6.18
N GLY A 345 9.93 -13.65 6.81
CA GLY A 345 9.00 -13.91 7.89
C GLY A 345 9.57 -13.77 9.28
N THR A 346 10.68 -13.05 9.40
CA THR A 346 11.28 -12.72 10.70
C THR A 346 11.60 -11.24 10.75
N PHE A 347 11.96 -10.76 11.95
CA PHE A 347 12.41 -9.38 12.13
C PHE A 347 13.38 -9.35 13.31
N GLU A 348 14.51 -8.71 13.11
CA GLU A 348 15.55 -8.60 14.14
C GLU A 348 15.46 -7.21 14.78
N TYR A 349 15.26 -7.19 16.10
CA TYR A 349 15.26 -5.97 16.90
C TYR A 349 16.72 -5.66 17.31
N GLU A 350 17.05 -5.81 18.57
CA GLU A 350 18.45 -5.72 18.98
C GLU A 350 19.24 -6.87 18.32
N LYS A 351 20.48 -6.61 17.96
CA LYS A 351 21.28 -7.64 17.28
C LYS A 351 21.26 -8.96 18.05
N GLY A 352 20.86 -10.02 17.40
CA GLY A 352 20.70 -11.34 17.97
C GLY A 352 19.30 -11.64 18.47
N ASP A 353 18.40 -10.64 18.53
CA ASP A 353 17.01 -10.82 18.96
C ASP A 353 16.11 -10.87 17.73
N THR A 354 16.14 -12.00 17.03
CA THR A 354 15.32 -12.24 15.84
C THR A 354 14.02 -12.92 16.26
N ARG A 355 12.89 -12.39 15.78
CA ARG A 355 11.57 -12.92 16.13
C ARG A 355 10.78 -13.24 14.89
N GLU A 356 9.80 -14.15 15.04
CA GLU A 356 8.87 -14.52 13.97
C GLU A 356 7.93 -13.36 13.65
N UNK A 357 7.49 -12.91 12.44
CA UNK A 357 6.78 -12.13 12.09
C UNK A 357 6.41 -12.39 10.89
N PRO A 358 5.83 -13.55 10.45
CA PRO A 358 5.54 -13.93 9.06
C PRO A 358 4.76 -12.88 8.29
N ASP A 359 3.95 -12.07 8.97
CA ASP A 359 3.19 -10.99 8.32
C ASP A 359 3.87 -9.63 8.49
N PHE A 360 5.18 -9.62 8.77
CA PHE A 360 5.87 -8.32 8.84
C PHE A 360 5.75 -7.53 7.54
N ASN A 361 5.84 -8.20 6.39
CA ASN A 361 5.61 -7.54 5.09
C ASN A 361 4.75 -8.46 4.24
N VAL A 362 3.57 -8.00 3.89
CA VAL A 362 2.55 -8.78 3.20
C VAL A 362 2.30 -8.15 1.83
N PHE A 363 2.25 -8.99 0.78
CA PHE A 363 2.07 -8.49 -0.58
C PHE A 363 0.73 -8.92 -1.20
N PHE A 364 0.12 -10.00 -0.73
CA PHE A 364 -1.12 -10.50 -1.32
C PHE A 364 -2.16 -10.93 -0.29
N ARG A 365 -1.72 -11.58 0.79
CA ARG A 365 -2.62 -12.02 1.85
C ARG A 365 -3.44 -10.84 2.38
N HIS A 366 -4.58 -11.13 3.02
CA HIS A 366 -5.41 -10.12 3.69
C HIS A 366 -5.89 -9.03 2.72
N ASN A 367 -6.10 -9.41 1.45
CA ASN A 367 -6.50 -8.47 0.40
C ASN A 367 -5.54 -7.29 0.27
N ALA A 368 -4.24 -7.55 0.44
CA ALA A 368 -3.21 -6.51 0.48
C ALA A 368 -3.18 -5.65 -0.76
N THR A 369 -3.54 -6.22 -1.92
CA THR A 369 -3.43 -5.51 -3.20
C THR A 369 -4.67 -4.68 -3.55
N TYR A 370 -5.79 -4.88 -2.82
CA TYR A 370 -7.03 -4.17 -3.10
C TYR A 370 -6.95 -2.75 -2.53
N PRO A 371 -7.17 -1.70 -3.36
CA PRO A 371 -7.06 -0.32 -2.87
C PRO A 371 -8.34 0.13 -2.19
N TYR A 372 -8.45 -0.13 -0.89
CA TYR A 372 -9.64 0.20 -0.10
C TYR A 372 -9.79 1.70 0.07
N TYR A 373 -11.00 2.21 -0.11
CA TYR A 373 -11.32 3.61 0.17
C TYR A 373 -11.01 3.96 1.63
N SER A 374 -11.30 3.05 2.56
CA SER A 374 -11.06 3.32 3.97
C SER A 374 -9.57 3.51 4.28
N ASP A 375 -8.68 2.88 3.52
CA ASP A 375 -7.24 3.12 3.67
C ASP A 375 -6.89 4.54 3.25
N ALA A 376 -7.41 4.99 2.09
CA ALA A 376 -7.19 6.36 1.62
C ALA A 376 -7.70 7.38 2.65
N ILE A 377 -8.86 7.11 3.21
CA ILE A 377 -9.49 8.01 4.18
C ILE A 377 -8.62 8.14 5.43
N TRP A 378 -7.99 7.03 5.88
CA TRP A 378 -7.10 7.12 7.04
C TRP A 378 -5.99 8.15 6.82
N TYR A 379 -5.34 8.13 5.66
CA TYR A 379 -4.30 9.12 5.34
C TYR A 379 -4.84 10.53 5.39
N LEU A 380 -6.03 10.76 4.84
CA LEU A 380 -6.65 12.08 4.85
C LEU A 380 -6.94 12.54 6.29
N THR A 381 -7.36 11.62 7.17
CA THR A 381 -7.59 11.97 8.58
C THR A 381 -6.27 12.35 9.27
N GLN A 382 -5.18 11.69 8.92
CA GLN A 382 -3.87 12.05 9.50
C GLN A 382 -3.36 13.38 8.93
N MET A 383 -3.61 13.64 7.65
CA MET A 383 -3.30 14.95 7.06
C MET A 383 -4.03 16.07 7.81
N ARG A 384 -5.31 15.83 8.13
CA ARG A 384 -6.08 16.80 8.94
C ARG A 384 -5.55 16.88 10.37
N ARG A 385 -5.28 15.74 10.99
CA ARG A 385 -4.78 15.68 12.38
C ARG A 385 -3.54 16.54 12.57
N TRP A 386 -2.64 16.55 11.60
CA TRP A 386 -1.35 17.21 11.75
C TRP A 386 -1.28 18.57 11.04
N GLY A 387 -2.40 19.02 10.47
CA GLY A 387 -2.49 20.38 9.93
C GLY A 387 -2.13 20.53 8.46
N GLN A 388 -1.84 19.43 7.75
CA GLN A 388 -1.61 19.50 6.29
C GLN A 388 -2.90 19.88 5.57
N ILE A 389 -4.02 19.40 6.06
CA ILE A 389 -5.34 19.91 5.68
C ILE A 389 -5.69 20.93 6.77
N SER A 390 -5.63 22.22 6.41
CA SER A 390 -5.71 23.30 7.41
C SER A 390 -7.12 23.61 7.90
N GLU A 391 -8.14 23.17 7.14
CA GLU A 391 -9.54 23.45 7.44
C GLU A 391 -10.31 22.18 7.71
N SER A 392 -11.34 22.27 8.55
CA SER A 392 -12.24 21.12 8.79
C SER A 392 -12.99 20.78 7.51
N LYS A 393 -13.28 19.48 7.34
CA LYS A 393 -13.99 18.95 6.18
C LYS A 393 -15.12 18.04 6.66
N PRO A 394 -16.26 18.01 5.96
CA PRO A 394 -17.30 17.03 6.31
C PRO A 394 -16.91 15.62 5.86
N ASP A 395 -17.56 14.62 6.42
CA ASP A 395 -17.31 13.21 6.05
C ASP A 395 -17.35 13.01 4.53
N ALA A 396 -18.31 13.65 3.85
CA ALA A 396 -18.47 13.48 2.39
C ALA A 396 -17.23 13.88 1.62
N TRP A 397 -16.49 14.88 2.10
CA TRP A 397 -15.25 15.31 1.44
C TRP A 397 -14.21 14.18 1.43
N TYR A 398 -14.06 13.48 2.56
CA TYR A 398 -13.12 12.35 2.65
C TYR A 398 -13.50 11.23 1.69
N PHE A 399 -14.81 10.93 1.61
CA PHE A 399 -15.30 9.90 0.70
C PHE A 399 -15.06 10.27 -0.76
N ASP A 400 -15.31 11.54 -1.11
CA ASP A 400 -15.16 12.02 -2.49
C ASP A 400 -13.70 11.97 -2.95
N ILE A 401 -12.77 12.40 -2.09
CA ILE A 401 -11.34 12.35 -2.43
C ILE A 401 -10.89 10.89 -2.57
N ALA A 402 -11.28 10.02 -1.65
CA ALA A 402 -10.90 8.60 -1.71
C ALA A 402 -11.37 7.98 -3.02
N ARG A 403 -12.60 8.25 -3.43
CA ARG A 403 -13.17 7.68 -4.66
C ARG A 403 -12.50 8.21 -5.92
N LYS A 404 -12.03 9.45 -5.89
CA LYS A 404 -11.27 10.02 -7.02
C LYS A 404 -9.93 9.31 -7.22
N VAL A 405 -9.27 8.94 -6.13
CA VAL A 405 -7.86 8.55 -6.15
C VAL A 405 -7.70 7.03 -6.14
N TYR A 406 -8.40 6.34 -5.25
CA TYR A 406 -8.29 4.88 -5.14
C TYR A 406 -9.33 4.25 -6.06
N ARG A 407 -8.87 3.34 -6.93
CA ARG A 407 -9.67 2.84 -8.03
C ARG A 407 -9.82 1.31 -7.96
N PRO A 408 -10.58 0.82 -6.95
CA PRO A 408 -10.84 -0.61 -6.89
C PRO A 408 -11.65 -1.14 -8.08
N ASP A 409 -12.32 -0.26 -8.83
CA ASP A 409 -13.01 -0.67 -10.06
C ASP A 409 -12.03 -1.17 -11.12
N ILE A 410 -10.87 -0.50 -11.27
CA ILE A 410 -9.82 -0.96 -12.21
C ILE A 410 -9.20 -2.25 -11.68
N TYR A 411 -8.92 -2.32 -10.37
CA TYR A 411 -8.40 -3.54 -9.75
C TYR A 411 -9.32 -4.73 -10.02
N ALA A 412 -10.63 -4.54 -9.83
CA ALA A 412 -11.60 -5.62 -10.03
C ALA A 412 -11.60 -6.13 -11.47
N GLN A 413 -11.49 -5.22 -12.46
CA GLN A 413 -11.39 -5.63 -13.86
C GLN A 413 -10.16 -6.49 -14.10
N ALA A 414 -9.02 -6.10 -13.53
CA ALA A 414 -7.76 -6.87 -13.67
C ALA A 414 -7.89 -8.25 -13.01
N ALA A 415 -8.44 -8.30 -11.79
CA ALA A 415 -8.60 -9.56 -11.06
C ALA A 415 -9.55 -10.50 -11.80
N GLN A 416 -10.65 -9.99 -12.32
CA GLN A 416 -11.62 -10.80 -13.06
C GLN A 416 -11.03 -11.33 -14.35
N ALA A 417 -10.16 -10.56 -15.02
CA ALA A 417 -9.46 -11.04 -16.20
C ALA A 417 -8.51 -12.20 -15.84
N LEU A 418 -7.79 -12.09 -14.73
CA LEU A 418 -6.91 -13.16 -14.26
C LEU A 418 -7.70 -14.44 -13.94
N ILE A 419 -8.88 -14.32 -13.36
CA ILE A 419 -9.75 -15.46 -13.06
C ILE A 419 -10.19 -16.12 -14.39
N ALA A 420 -10.62 -15.31 -15.36
CA ALA A 420 -11.05 -15.81 -16.65
C ALA A 420 -9.93 -16.51 -17.42
N GLU A 421 -8.69 -16.10 -17.20
CA GLU A 421 -7.50 -16.66 -17.85
C GLU A 421 -6.85 -17.80 -17.07
N ASP A 422 -7.48 -18.22 -15.97
CA ASP A 422 -7.00 -19.32 -15.11
C ASP A 422 -5.68 -19.03 -14.38
N TYR A 423 -5.33 -17.76 -14.20
CA TYR A 423 -4.18 -17.37 -13.38
C TYR A 423 -4.55 -17.22 -11.91
N ALA A 424 -5.83 -17.15 -11.59
CA ALA A 424 -6.31 -16.94 -10.23
C ALA A 424 -7.71 -17.53 -10.09
N VAL A 425 -8.17 -17.68 -8.84
CA VAL A 425 -9.54 -18.14 -8.55
C VAL A 425 -10.26 -17.07 -7.73
N ALA A 426 -11.59 -17.07 -7.81
CA ALA A 426 -12.41 -16.01 -7.21
C ALA A 426 -12.20 -15.88 -5.70
N ASP A 427 -11.96 -17.01 -5.02
CA ASP A 427 -11.77 -17.02 -3.56
C ASP A 427 -10.54 -16.24 -3.09
N GLU A 428 -9.62 -15.93 -4.00
CA GLU A 428 -8.40 -15.18 -3.66
C GLU A 428 -8.64 -13.69 -3.55
N PHE A 429 -9.84 -13.21 -3.91
CA PHE A 429 -10.14 -11.77 -3.99
C PHE A 429 -11.40 -11.45 -3.18
N PRO A 430 -11.62 -10.17 -2.87
CA PRO A 430 -12.91 -9.77 -2.31
C PRO A 430 -14.07 -10.14 -3.25
N ASP A 431 -15.26 -10.32 -2.68
CA ASP A 431 -16.47 -10.52 -3.46
C ASP A 431 -16.85 -9.18 -4.08
N PHE A 432 -16.40 -8.94 -5.30
CA PHE A 432 -16.53 -7.63 -5.95
C PHE A 432 -17.97 -7.15 -6.07
N ALA A 433 -18.92 -8.09 -6.16
CA ALA A 433 -20.32 -7.72 -6.28
C ALA A 433 -20.86 -7.05 -5.00
N ASN A 434 -20.25 -7.37 -3.84
CA ASN A 434 -20.71 -6.89 -2.55
C ASN A 434 -19.67 -6.05 -1.79
N GLU A 435 -18.47 -5.88 -2.35
CA GLU A 435 -17.40 -5.15 -1.68
C GLU A 435 -17.66 -3.64 -1.73
N SER A 436 -17.78 -3.01 -0.56
CA SER A 436 -18.03 -1.57 -0.46
C SER A 436 -16.77 -0.72 -0.64
N GLY A 437 -15.60 -1.32 -0.45
CA GLY A 437 -14.34 -0.59 -0.40
C GLY A 437 -14.00 -0.05 0.98
N PHE A 438 -14.80 -0.37 1.98
CA PHE A 438 -14.58 0.03 3.37
C PHE A 438 -14.35 -1.20 4.22
N LYS A 439 -13.18 -1.28 4.85
CA LYS A 439 -12.88 -2.35 5.80
C LYS A 439 -13.79 -2.19 7.03
N PRO A 440 -14.08 -3.29 7.74
CA PRO A 440 -14.78 -3.17 9.02
C PRO A 440 -13.99 -2.28 9.98
N PRO A 441 -14.64 -1.70 10.99
CA PRO A 441 -13.90 -0.91 11.98
C PRO A 441 -12.72 -1.71 12.54
N GLN A 442 -11.57 -1.03 12.65
CA GLN A 442 -10.30 -1.65 13.06
C GLN A 442 -9.95 -1.17 14.46
N ASP A 443 -9.76 -2.12 15.38
CA ASP A 443 -9.53 -1.83 16.80
C ASP A 443 -8.17 -2.33 17.28
N ASP A 444 -7.25 -2.52 16.36
CA ASP A 444 -5.91 -3.08 16.66
C ASP A 444 -4.79 -2.04 16.58
N PHE A 445 -5.13 -0.76 16.70
CA PHE A 445 -4.12 0.30 16.81
C PHE A 445 -3.48 0.28 18.20
N LEU A 446 -2.22 0.65 18.23
CA LEU A 446 -1.39 0.66 19.44
C LEU A 446 -2.05 1.37 20.63
N ASP A 447 -2.77 2.45 20.37
CA ASP A 447 -3.39 3.27 21.43
C ASP A 447 -4.82 2.81 21.77
N GLY A 448 -5.31 1.74 21.15
CA GLY A 448 -6.64 1.20 21.43
C GLY A 448 -7.78 2.00 20.82
N ILE A 449 -7.49 3.02 20.01
CA ILE A 449 -8.54 3.83 19.39
C ILE A 449 -9.01 3.12 18.12
N THR A 450 -10.32 2.93 18.00
CA THR A 450 -10.92 2.26 16.84
C THR A 450 -10.98 3.22 15.64
N TYR A 451 -10.57 2.72 14.47
CA TYR A 451 -10.71 3.46 13.22
C TYR A 451 -11.87 2.87 12.41
N ASP A 452 -12.88 3.71 12.16
CA ASP A 452 -14.01 3.40 11.30
C ASP A 452 -13.96 4.38 10.11
N GLY A 453 -13.60 3.88 8.93
CA GLY A 453 -13.45 4.74 7.75
C GLY A 453 -14.76 5.36 7.27
N THR A 454 -15.91 4.85 7.72
CA THR A 454 -17.21 5.46 7.38
C THR A 454 -17.51 6.70 8.23
N LYS A 455 -16.69 6.97 9.26
CA LYS A 455 -16.91 8.09 10.20
C LYS A 455 -15.59 8.84 10.43
N PRO A 456 -15.01 9.44 9.37
CA PRO A 456 -13.68 10.06 9.53
C PRO A 456 -13.65 11.21 10.52
N THR A 457 -14.66 12.07 10.57
CA THR A 457 -14.64 13.20 11.51
C THR A 457 -14.77 12.72 12.96
N ASN A 458 -15.57 11.67 13.22
CA ASN A 458 -15.63 11.07 14.55
C ASN A 458 -14.27 10.52 14.97
N TYR A 459 -13.57 9.86 14.03
CA TYR A 459 -12.24 9.31 14.30
C TYR A 459 -11.25 10.42 14.69
N ILE A 460 -11.23 11.51 13.92
CA ILE A 460 -10.36 12.66 14.22
C ILE A 460 -10.61 13.17 15.63
N GLU A 461 -11.89 13.29 16.03
CA GLU A 461 -12.25 13.76 17.37
C GLU A 461 -11.76 12.83 18.49
N SER A 462 -11.64 11.52 18.19
CA SER A 462 -11.22 10.54 19.19
C SER A 462 -9.72 10.56 19.50
N LEU A 463 -8.91 11.14 18.60
CA LEU A 463 -7.46 11.13 18.74
C LEU A 463 -7.03 12.11 19.83
N LYS A 464 -6.14 11.68 20.73
CA LYS A 464 -5.81 12.48 21.92
C LYS A 464 -4.92 13.70 21.60
N ILE A 465 -3.87 13.49 20.80
CA ILE A 465 -2.96 14.55 20.39
C ILE A 465 -3.16 14.80 18.91
N GLY A 466 -3.35 16.05 18.53
CA GLY A 466 -3.59 16.45 17.16
C GLY A 466 -4.72 17.44 17.06
N LEU A 467 -4.87 18.07 15.90
CA LEU A 467 -5.99 18.95 15.64
C LEU A 467 -7.29 18.16 15.61
N LYS A 468 -8.28 18.70 16.28
CA LYS A 468 -9.64 18.17 16.18
C LYS A 468 -10.29 18.72 14.92
N GLN A 469 -11.48 18.20 14.62
CA GLN A 469 -12.13 18.53 13.34
C GLN A 469 -12.30 20.05 13.15
N ASN A 470 -12.64 20.78 14.21
CA ASN A 470 -12.89 22.21 14.10
C ASN A 470 -11.76 23.10 14.60
N ASP A 471 -10.63 22.53 14.99
CA ASP A 471 -9.48 23.32 15.46
C ASP A 471 -8.81 24.04 14.30
N THR A 472 -8.16 25.16 14.59
CA THR A 472 -7.32 25.89 13.64
C THR A 472 -5.99 26.23 14.31
N LEU A 473 -4.93 26.32 13.49
CA LEU A 473 -3.60 26.76 13.96
C LEU A 473 -3.42 28.26 13.79
#